data_634c333ccd74dda4f10c2ee400ef067d
#
_entry.id   634c333ccd74dda4f10c2ee400ef067d
#
_cell.length_a   1.000
_cell.length_b   1.000
_cell.length_c   1.000
_cell.angle_alpha   90.00
_cell.angle_beta   90.00
_cell.angle_gamma   90.00
#
_symmetry.space_group_name_H-M   'P 1'
#
loop_
_entity.id
_entity.type
_entity.pdbx_description
1 polymer ?
#
loop_
_entity_poly.entity_id
_entity_poly.type
_entity_poly.pdbx_seq_one_letter_code
_entity_poly.pdbx_strand_id
1 'polypeptide(L)'
;DSFTYNLVHYLGELGAEVTVRRNDALDVQAAMALRPAGIVLSPGPCDPSQAGICLPLVRAAAEARLPLLGVCLGHQAIGEAFGGRVVRAGEIVHGKPGAIRHDGRGLFAGLPSPLSATRYHSLVVAREGLPEELEVSADLADGTIMGLRHRTLPIEGVQFHPESIRSEHGHALLGAFLAMLRAEAA
;
A
#
# COMPACT_ATOMS: atom_id res chain seq x y z
N ASP A 1 -7.88 -11.83 1.59
CA ASP A 1 -7.40 -13.05 0.92
C ASP A 1 -6.25 -13.71 1.71
N SER A 2 -5.62 -14.73 1.15
CA SER A 2 -4.52 -15.46 1.80
C SER A 2 -3.27 -14.59 2.05
N PHE A 3 -3.04 -13.57 1.26
CA PHE A 3 -1.92 -12.63 1.42
C PHE A 3 -2.10 -11.71 2.63
N THR A 4 -3.33 -11.47 3.06
CA THR A 4 -3.63 -10.68 4.26
C THR A 4 -2.96 -11.30 5.50
N TYR A 5 -3.04 -12.60 5.66
CA TYR A 5 -2.44 -13.28 6.82
C TYR A 5 -0.91 -13.23 6.82
N ASN A 6 -0.27 -13.22 5.65
CA ASN A 6 1.18 -13.02 5.58
C ASN A 6 1.56 -11.61 6.04
N LEU A 7 0.78 -10.58 5.69
CA LEU A 7 0.97 -9.23 6.21
C LEU A 7 0.80 -9.19 7.73
N VAL A 8 -0.25 -9.82 8.26
CA VAL A 8 -0.50 -9.92 9.71
C VAL A 8 0.67 -10.58 10.39
N HIS A 9 1.18 -11.66 9.83
CA HIS A 9 2.31 -12.40 10.38
C HIS A 9 3.58 -11.54 10.43
N TYR A 10 3.93 -10.87 9.34
CA TYR A 10 5.11 -10.00 9.27
C TYR A 10 5.01 -8.82 10.23
N LEU A 11 3.86 -8.17 10.29
CA LEU A 11 3.63 -7.05 11.20
C LEU A 11 3.70 -7.51 12.66
N GLY A 12 3.15 -8.69 12.97
CA GLY A 12 3.25 -9.29 14.31
C GLY A 12 4.69 -9.60 14.70
N GLU A 13 5.49 -10.15 13.80
CA GLU A 13 6.93 -10.38 14.02
C GLU A 13 7.69 -9.09 14.32
N LEU A 14 7.24 -7.96 13.75
CA LEU A 14 7.81 -6.64 13.98
C LEU A 14 7.28 -5.97 15.27
N GLY A 15 6.43 -6.63 16.02
CA GLY A 15 5.91 -6.17 17.30
C GLY A 15 4.60 -5.39 17.24
N ALA A 16 3.91 -5.38 16.12
CA ALA A 16 2.61 -4.72 15.99
C ALA A 16 1.49 -5.59 16.57
N GLU A 17 0.54 -4.96 17.25
CA GLU A 17 -0.74 -5.56 17.58
C GLU A 17 -1.71 -5.34 16.42
N VAL A 18 -2.13 -6.43 15.77
CA VAL A 18 -2.89 -6.36 14.52
C VAL A 18 -4.31 -6.84 14.74
N THR A 19 -5.28 -5.99 14.39
CA THR A 19 -6.69 -6.33 14.34
C THR A 19 -7.12 -6.45 12.87
N VAL A 20 -7.64 -7.61 12.48
CA VAL A 20 -8.06 -7.88 11.10
C VAL A 20 -9.57 -7.77 10.99
N ARG A 21 -10.04 -7.04 9.99
CA ARG A 21 -11.46 -6.94 9.63
C ARG A 21 -11.62 -7.05 8.12
N ARG A 22 -12.69 -7.70 7.69
CA ARG A 22 -13.06 -7.71 6.27
C ARG A 22 -13.56 -6.34 5.86
N ASN A 23 -13.30 -5.95 4.62
CA ASN A 23 -13.72 -4.67 4.05
C ASN A 23 -15.24 -4.46 3.97
N ASP A 24 -16.01 -5.52 4.13
CA ASP A 24 -17.48 -5.53 4.14
C ASP A 24 -18.09 -5.75 5.54
N ALA A 25 -17.26 -5.92 6.57
CA ALA A 25 -17.71 -6.26 7.92
C ALA A 25 -17.99 -5.04 8.81
N LEU A 26 -17.52 -3.86 8.41
CA LEU A 26 -17.71 -2.62 9.15
C LEU A 26 -17.75 -1.42 8.19
N ASP A 27 -18.36 -0.33 8.63
CA ASP A 27 -18.29 0.93 7.90
C ASP A 27 -17.06 1.75 8.33
N VAL A 28 -16.84 2.89 7.66
CA VAL A 28 -15.70 3.78 7.94
C VAL A 28 -15.74 4.29 9.38
N GLN A 29 -16.91 4.67 9.88
CA GLN A 29 -17.08 5.17 11.25
C GLN A 29 -16.67 4.10 12.27
N ALA A 30 -17.10 2.86 12.09
CA ALA A 30 -16.72 1.75 12.95
C ALA A 30 -15.22 1.46 12.90
N ALA A 31 -14.62 1.53 11.72
CA ALA A 31 -13.17 1.35 11.55
C ALA A 31 -12.39 2.43 12.31
N MET A 32 -12.77 3.69 12.17
CA MET A 32 -12.12 4.82 12.85
C MET A 32 -12.36 4.78 14.36
N ALA A 33 -13.53 4.27 14.81
CA ALA A 33 -13.85 4.12 16.24
C ALA A 33 -12.96 3.10 16.96
N LEU A 34 -12.31 2.20 16.26
CA LEU A 34 -11.30 1.30 16.82
C LEU A 34 -10.03 2.04 17.27
N ARG A 35 -9.88 3.31 16.91
CA ARG A 35 -8.71 4.15 17.20
C ARG A 35 -7.38 3.48 16.83
N PRO A 36 -7.22 3.02 15.59
CA PRO A 36 -5.98 2.40 15.17
C PRO A 36 -4.84 3.44 15.15
N ALA A 37 -3.63 3.00 15.46
CA ALA A 37 -2.42 3.83 15.28
C ALA A 37 -2.08 3.99 13.78
N GLY A 38 -2.49 3.05 12.96
CA GLY A 38 -2.37 3.07 11.52
C GLY A 38 -3.27 2.04 10.87
N ILE A 39 -3.44 2.15 9.57
CA ILE A 39 -4.28 1.26 8.77
C ILE A 39 -3.45 0.62 7.67
N VAL A 40 -3.66 -0.68 7.46
CA VAL A 40 -3.13 -1.41 6.31
C VAL A 40 -4.30 -1.88 5.45
N LEU A 41 -4.34 -1.45 4.20
CA LEU A 41 -5.25 -1.98 3.19
C LEU A 41 -4.54 -3.11 2.46
N SER A 42 -4.99 -4.34 2.69
CA SER A 42 -4.35 -5.54 2.19
C SER A 42 -4.65 -5.80 0.70
N PRO A 43 -3.90 -6.71 0.05
CA PRO A 43 -4.27 -7.23 -1.25
C PRO A 43 -5.68 -7.81 -1.27
N GLY A 44 -6.32 -7.79 -2.43
CA GLY A 44 -7.64 -8.34 -2.61
C GLY A 44 -7.98 -8.48 -4.10
N PRO A 45 -9.12 -9.13 -4.42
CA PRO A 45 -9.57 -9.31 -5.78
C PRO A 45 -10.24 -8.06 -6.35
N CYS A 46 -10.53 -8.09 -7.65
CA CYS A 46 -11.26 -7.08 -8.40
C CYS A 46 -10.50 -5.73 -8.46
N ASP A 47 -11.22 -4.65 -8.29
CA ASP A 47 -10.70 -3.29 -8.33
C ASP A 47 -11.10 -2.49 -7.08
N PRO A 48 -10.52 -1.31 -6.84
CA PRO A 48 -10.81 -0.53 -5.63
C PRO A 48 -12.26 -0.12 -5.46
N SER A 49 -13.00 0.10 -6.55
CA SER A 49 -14.41 0.49 -6.47
C SER A 49 -15.31 -0.61 -5.94
N GLN A 50 -14.86 -1.87 -6.05
CA GLN A 50 -15.53 -3.06 -5.53
C GLN A 50 -14.96 -3.55 -4.19
N ALA A 51 -14.07 -2.78 -3.58
CA ALA A 51 -13.34 -3.17 -2.36
C ALA A 51 -13.99 -2.63 -1.07
N GLY A 52 -15.31 -2.59 -0.99
CA GLY A 52 -16.04 -2.18 0.21
C GLY A 52 -15.68 -0.77 0.67
N ILE A 53 -15.18 -0.64 1.91
CA ILE A 53 -14.86 0.66 2.50
C ILE A 53 -13.49 1.22 2.11
N CYS A 54 -12.71 0.55 1.26
CA CYS A 54 -11.31 0.94 1.02
C CYS A 54 -11.17 2.39 0.54
N LEU A 55 -11.93 2.83 -0.47
CA LEU A 55 -11.86 4.20 -0.97
C LEU A 55 -12.25 5.24 0.10
N PRO A 56 -13.44 5.15 0.73
CA PRO A 56 -13.82 6.13 1.76
C PRO A 56 -12.90 6.04 3.00
N LEU A 57 -12.32 4.89 3.30
CA LEU A 57 -11.39 4.75 4.42
C LEU A 57 -10.06 5.49 4.15
N VAL A 58 -9.55 5.47 2.93
CA VAL A 58 -8.37 6.27 2.55
C VAL A 58 -8.65 7.76 2.79
N ARG A 59 -9.82 8.24 2.38
CA ARG A 59 -10.22 9.65 2.58
C ARG A 59 -10.33 9.99 4.06
N ALA A 60 -10.95 9.14 4.86
CA ALA A 60 -11.08 9.34 6.30
C ALA A 60 -9.71 9.36 7.00
N ALA A 61 -8.81 8.46 6.62
CA ALA A 61 -7.44 8.45 7.13
C ALA A 61 -6.69 9.73 6.76
N ALA A 62 -6.88 10.22 5.54
CA ALA A 62 -6.29 11.49 5.09
C ALA A 62 -6.76 12.68 5.93
N GLU A 63 -8.07 12.78 6.17
CA GLU A 63 -8.65 13.84 7.01
C GLU A 63 -8.14 13.79 8.45
N ALA A 64 -7.99 12.60 9.00
CA ALA A 64 -7.48 12.38 10.36
C ALA A 64 -5.94 12.41 10.46
N ARG A 65 -5.22 12.55 9.35
CA ARG A 65 -3.75 12.41 9.25
C ARG A 65 -3.25 11.09 9.84
N LEU A 66 -4.04 10.04 9.68
CA LEU A 66 -3.73 8.72 10.19
C LEU A 66 -2.82 7.97 9.21
N PRO A 67 -1.70 7.39 9.66
CA PRO A 67 -0.84 6.61 8.80
C PRO A 67 -1.58 5.46 8.12
N LEU A 68 -1.39 5.34 6.81
CA LEU A 68 -2.03 4.30 6.01
C LEU A 68 -1.05 3.72 5.00
N LEU A 69 -0.96 2.41 4.96
CA LEU A 69 -0.24 1.64 3.96
C LEU A 69 -1.23 0.87 3.09
N GLY A 70 -1.13 1.05 1.78
CA GLY A 70 -1.87 0.23 0.81
C GLY A 70 -0.96 -0.78 0.12
N VAL A 71 -1.40 -2.03 0.05
CA VAL A 71 -0.67 -3.11 -0.64
C VAL A 71 -1.53 -3.64 -1.78
N CYS A 72 -1.01 -3.65 -3.00
CA CYS A 72 -1.67 -4.11 -4.21
C CYS A 72 -3.02 -3.41 -4.43
N LEU A 73 -4.14 -4.05 -4.14
CA LEU A 73 -5.48 -3.43 -4.19
C LEU A 73 -5.55 -2.16 -3.32
N GLY A 74 -4.96 -2.20 -2.13
CA GLY A 74 -4.89 -1.04 -1.23
C GLY A 74 -4.10 0.14 -1.80
N HIS A 75 -3.02 -0.13 -2.52
CA HIS A 75 -2.26 0.88 -3.26
C HIS A 75 -3.10 1.51 -4.39
N GLN A 76 -3.83 0.68 -5.14
CA GLN A 76 -4.75 1.16 -6.17
C GLN A 76 -5.86 2.03 -5.57
N ALA A 77 -6.36 1.67 -4.39
CA ALA A 77 -7.34 2.46 -3.65
C ALA A 77 -6.81 3.84 -3.27
N ILE A 78 -5.54 3.95 -2.89
CA ILE A 78 -4.89 5.25 -2.65
C ILE A 78 -4.90 6.09 -3.93
N GLY A 79 -4.46 5.52 -5.04
CA GLY A 79 -4.46 6.24 -6.33
C GLY A 79 -5.83 6.77 -6.71
N GLU A 80 -6.85 5.93 -6.61
CA GLU A 80 -8.22 6.28 -7.00
C GLU A 80 -8.89 7.25 -6.01
N ALA A 81 -8.64 7.09 -4.70
CA ALA A 81 -9.23 7.95 -3.66
C ALA A 81 -8.84 9.43 -3.82
N PHE A 82 -7.64 9.71 -4.31
CA PHE A 82 -7.16 11.07 -4.60
C PHE A 82 -7.46 11.55 -6.01
N GLY A 83 -8.16 10.77 -6.83
CA GLY A 83 -8.61 11.17 -8.17
C GLY A 83 -7.79 10.60 -9.32
N GLY A 84 -6.86 9.70 -9.06
CA GLY A 84 -6.12 8.97 -10.08
C GLY A 84 -6.99 7.89 -10.74
N ARG A 85 -6.43 7.25 -11.79
CA ARG A 85 -7.12 6.21 -12.53
C ARG A 85 -6.41 4.87 -12.36
N VAL A 86 -7.20 3.81 -12.18
CA VAL A 86 -6.74 2.42 -12.20
C VAL A 86 -7.08 1.84 -13.56
N VAL A 87 -6.07 1.34 -14.26
CA VAL A 87 -6.18 0.87 -15.64
C VAL A 87 -5.56 -0.52 -15.79
N ARG A 88 -5.82 -1.19 -16.90
CA ARG A 88 -5.15 -2.45 -17.21
C ARG A 88 -3.65 -2.24 -17.36
N ALA A 89 -2.87 -3.12 -16.74
CA ALA A 89 -1.43 -3.17 -16.94
C ALA A 89 -1.10 -3.60 -18.37
N GLY A 90 0.02 -3.14 -18.89
CA GLY A 90 0.53 -3.60 -20.18
C GLY A 90 0.89 -5.08 -20.17
N GLU A 91 1.24 -5.61 -19.00
CA GLU A 91 1.52 -7.03 -18.77
C GLU A 91 0.73 -7.52 -17.56
N ILE A 92 0.05 -8.65 -17.70
CA ILE A 92 -0.59 -9.35 -16.59
C ILE A 92 0.47 -10.18 -15.89
N VAL A 93 0.66 -9.95 -14.58
CA VAL A 93 1.71 -10.60 -13.80
C VAL A 93 1.10 -11.43 -12.69
N HIS A 94 1.59 -12.66 -12.55
CA HIS A 94 1.15 -13.57 -11.50
C HIS A 94 2.34 -14.31 -10.89
N GLY A 95 2.79 -13.85 -9.73
CA GLY A 95 3.87 -14.47 -8.97
C GLY A 95 5.27 -14.28 -9.55
N LYS A 96 5.47 -13.30 -10.41
CA LYS A 96 6.78 -13.01 -10.98
C LYS A 96 7.49 -11.89 -10.20
N PRO A 97 8.80 -12.02 -9.96
CA PRO A 97 9.58 -10.92 -9.40
C PRO A 97 9.73 -9.80 -10.42
N GLY A 98 9.82 -8.58 -9.92
CA GLY A 98 10.17 -7.40 -10.71
C GLY A 98 11.30 -6.63 -10.07
N ALA A 99 12.12 -5.99 -10.87
CA ALA A 99 13.15 -5.07 -10.39
C ALA A 99 12.50 -3.70 -10.11
N ILE A 100 12.28 -3.40 -8.85
CA ILE A 100 11.60 -2.20 -8.38
C ILE A 100 12.63 -1.12 -8.12
N ARG A 101 12.62 -0.06 -8.91
CA ARG A 101 13.41 1.14 -8.65
C ARG A 101 12.63 2.04 -7.71
N HIS A 102 13.29 2.72 -6.81
CA HIS A 102 12.64 3.60 -5.83
C HIS A 102 13.51 4.80 -5.48
N ASP A 103 12.91 5.78 -4.81
CA ASP A 103 13.57 7.05 -4.46
C ASP A 103 14.35 7.03 -3.14
N GLY A 104 14.36 5.91 -2.42
CA GLY A 104 15.10 5.76 -1.16
C GLY A 104 14.49 6.51 0.03
N ARG A 105 13.24 6.98 -0.08
CA ARG A 105 12.56 7.72 0.98
C ARG A 105 11.36 6.95 1.52
N GLY A 106 10.85 7.35 2.69
CA GLY A 106 9.67 6.75 3.31
C GLY A 106 9.84 5.25 3.53
N LEU A 107 8.95 4.44 2.98
CA LEU A 107 9.01 2.98 3.06
C LEU A 107 10.32 2.39 2.53
N PHE A 108 10.98 3.08 1.62
CA PHE A 108 12.20 2.60 0.94
C PHE A 108 13.49 3.12 1.56
N ALA A 109 13.42 3.86 2.67
CA ALA A 109 14.59 4.41 3.34
C ALA A 109 15.59 3.30 3.71
N GLY A 110 16.84 3.47 3.27
CA GLY A 110 17.92 2.51 3.56
C GLY A 110 17.89 1.22 2.73
N LEU A 111 16.94 1.05 1.82
CA LEU A 111 16.85 -0.12 0.96
C LEU A 111 17.64 0.05 -0.34
N PRO A 112 18.21 -1.05 -0.90
CA PRO A 112 18.90 -0.97 -2.20
C PRO A 112 17.90 -0.72 -3.33
N SER A 113 18.31 0.00 -4.36
CA SER A 113 17.53 0.21 -5.58
C SER A 113 18.35 -0.21 -6.80
N PRO A 114 17.80 -1.10 -7.66
CA PRO A 114 16.50 -1.76 -7.52
C PRO A 114 16.49 -2.83 -6.44
N LEU A 115 15.31 -3.15 -5.95
CA LEU A 115 15.05 -4.35 -5.15
C LEU A 115 14.15 -5.31 -5.92
N SER A 116 14.23 -6.61 -5.62
CA SER A 116 13.38 -7.62 -6.24
C SER A 116 12.14 -7.87 -5.38
N ALA A 117 10.97 -7.74 -5.98
CA ALA A 117 9.71 -8.00 -5.27
C ALA A 117 8.69 -8.70 -6.18
N THR A 118 7.88 -9.54 -5.56
CA THR A 118 6.87 -10.34 -6.26
C THR A 118 5.66 -9.50 -6.59
N ARG A 119 5.12 -9.71 -7.80
CA ARG A 119 3.96 -9.00 -8.33
C ARG A 119 2.83 -9.97 -8.67
N TYR A 120 1.60 -9.59 -8.33
CA TYR A 120 0.36 -10.31 -8.65
C TYR A 120 -0.70 -9.30 -9.04
N HIS A 121 -0.63 -8.73 -10.24
CA HIS A 121 -1.58 -7.71 -10.66
C HIS A 121 -1.85 -7.72 -12.16
N SER A 122 -3.08 -7.41 -12.52
CA SER A 122 -3.53 -7.12 -13.88
C SER A 122 -3.91 -5.65 -14.07
N LEU A 123 -3.99 -4.90 -12.96
CA LEU A 123 -4.31 -3.48 -12.91
C LEU A 123 -3.14 -2.70 -12.31
N VAL A 124 -3.05 -1.44 -12.69
CA VAL A 124 -2.06 -0.48 -12.19
C VAL A 124 -2.67 0.91 -12.08
N VAL A 125 -2.08 1.75 -11.25
CA VAL A 125 -2.41 3.18 -11.27
C VAL A 125 -1.76 3.83 -12.49
N ALA A 126 -2.55 4.53 -13.29
CA ALA A 126 -2.05 5.22 -14.48
C ALA A 126 -1.15 6.40 -14.09
N ARG A 127 -0.02 6.54 -14.79
CA ARG A 127 0.85 7.70 -14.63
C ARG A 127 0.21 8.97 -15.18
N GLU A 128 -0.49 8.84 -16.29
CA GLU A 128 -1.22 9.96 -16.89
C GLU A 128 -2.39 10.36 -16.00
N GLY A 129 -2.47 11.64 -15.66
CA GLY A 129 -3.52 12.18 -14.82
C GLY A 129 -3.34 11.86 -13.32
N LEU A 130 -2.13 11.45 -12.91
CA LEU A 130 -1.86 11.25 -11.49
C LEU A 130 -2.07 12.56 -10.73
N PRO A 131 -2.84 12.55 -9.61
CA PRO A 131 -3.09 13.76 -8.83
C PRO A 131 -1.80 14.39 -8.29
N GLU A 132 -1.77 15.73 -8.19
CA GLU A 132 -0.61 16.47 -7.70
C GLU A 132 -0.25 16.15 -6.24
N GLU A 133 -1.22 15.72 -5.45
CA GLU A 133 -1.02 15.33 -4.04
C GLU A 133 -0.19 14.06 -3.89
N LEU A 134 -0.12 13.25 -4.96
CA LEU A 134 0.64 12.02 -4.97
C LEU A 134 1.94 12.16 -5.76
N GLU A 135 2.96 11.45 -5.30
CA GLU A 135 4.20 11.28 -6.04
C GLU A 135 4.49 9.80 -6.25
N VAL A 136 5.16 9.48 -7.35
CA VAL A 136 5.63 8.12 -7.63
C VAL A 136 6.89 7.88 -6.79
N SER A 137 6.82 6.93 -5.86
CA SER A 137 7.94 6.56 -5.00
C SER A 137 8.76 5.40 -5.55
N ALA A 138 8.14 4.58 -6.39
CA ALA A 138 8.79 3.42 -7.02
C ALA A 138 8.16 3.10 -8.38
N ASP A 139 8.95 2.56 -9.30
CA ASP A 139 8.50 2.14 -10.61
C ASP A 139 9.33 0.99 -11.19
N LEU A 140 8.86 0.43 -12.29
CA LEU A 140 9.63 -0.47 -13.15
C LEU A 140 10.38 0.33 -14.21
N ALA A 141 11.31 -0.33 -14.92
CA ALA A 141 12.08 0.28 -15.99
C ALA A 141 11.21 0.85 -17.13
N ASP A 142 10.03 0.27 -17.36
CA ASP A 142 9.06 0.73 -18.36
C ASP A 142 8.19 1.90 -17.88
N GLY A 143 8.38 2.37 -16.66
CA GLY A 143 7.61 3.45 -16.04
C GLY A 143 6.33 3.03 -15.32
N THR A 144 6.00 1.73 -15.28
CA THR A 144 4.86 1.23 -14.51
C THR A 144 5.00 1.59 -13.04
N ILE A 145 4.00 2.23 -12.46
CA ILE A 145 4.01 2.65 -11.05
C ILE A 145 3.99 1.42 -10.13
N MET A 146 4.96 1.35 -9.24
CA MET A 146 5.08 0.32 -8.23
C MET A 146 4.97 0.87 -6.80
N GLY A 147 5.01 2.16 -6.62
CA GLY A 147 4.83 2.82 -5.33
C GLY A 147 4.28 4.23 -5.49
N LEU A 148 3.44 4.61 -4.56
CA LEU A 148 2.87 5.96 -4.43
C LEU A 148 3.09 6.48 -3.03
N ARG A 149 3.24 7.78 -2.90
CA ARG A 149 3.31 8.49 -1.61
C ARG A 149 2.52 9.77 -1.70
N HIS A 150 1.73 10.07 -0.66
CA HIS A 150 1.17 11.40 -0.50
C HIS A 150 2.29 12.37 -0.11
N ARG A 151 2.29 13.57 -0.69
CA ARG A 151 3.40 14.52 -0.49
C ARG A 151 3.49 15.08 0.92
N THR A 152 2.36 15.13 1.65
CA THR A 152 2.28 15.76 2.97
C THR A 152 1.63 14.90 4.06
N LEU A 153 0.88 13.87 3.68
CA LEU A 153 0.21 12.96 4.62
C LEU A 153 0.97 11.64 4.76
N PRO A 154 0.86 10.95 5.90
CA PRO A 154 1.54 9.68 6.13
C PRO A 154 0.82 8.52 5.42
N ILE A 155 0.65 8.63 4.11
CA ILE A 155 -0.06 7.67 3.27
C ILE A 155 0.88 7.22 2.16
N GLU A 156 1.18 5.94 2.12
CA GLU A 156 2.01 5.32 1.09
C GLU A 156 1.41 4.01 0.62
N GLY A 157 1.71 3.63 -0.61
CA GLY A 157 1.26 2.38 -1.19
C GLY A 157 2.31 1.72 -2.07
N VAL A 158 2.25 0.40 -2.16
CA VAL A 158 3.08 -0.41 -3.04
C VAL A 158 2.22 -1.37 -3.84
N GLN A 159 2.50 -1.48 -5.15
CA GLN A 159 1.78 -2.37 -6.05
C GLN A 159 2.22 -3.83 -5.89
N PHE A 160 3.45 -4.05 -5.49
CA PHE A 160 4.02 -5.38 -5.24
C PHE A 160 3.64 -5.92 -3.86
N HIS A 161 4.01 -7.16 -3.59
CA HIS A 161 3.68 -7.87 -2.35
C HIS A 161 4.91 -8.00 -1.45
N PRO A 162 5.12 -7.07 -0.49
CA PRO A 162 6.26 -7.15 0.44
C PRO A 162 6.19 -8.36 1.37
N GLU A 163 4.98 -8.90 1.60
CA GLU A 163 4.73 -10.06 2.45
C GLU A 163 5.04 -11.39 1.77
N SER A 164 5.32 -11.38 0.46
CA SER A 164 5.72 -12.59 -0.25
C SER A 164 7.13 -13.01 0.16
N ILE A 165 7.33 -14.29 0.40
CA ILE A 165 8.64 -14.84 0.74
C ILE A 165 9.70 -14.62 -0.36
N ARG A 166 9.25 -14.39 -1.58
CA ARG A 166 10.12 -14.09 -2.73
C ARG A 166 10.43 -12.60 -2.88
N SER A 167 9.83 -11.75 -2.07
CA SER A 167 10.13 -10.32 -2.06
C SER A 167 11.29 -10.05 -1.14
N GLU A 168 12.28 -9.31 -1.63
CA GLU A 168 13.41 -8.86 -0.83
C GLU A 168 12.98 -7.70 0.09
N HIS A 169 13.56 -7.65 1.28
CA HIS A 169 13.39 -6.53 2.22
C HIS A 169 11.95 -6.25 2.67
N GLY A 170 11.04 -7.23 2.61
CA GLY A 170 9.64 -7.06 2.99
C GLY A 170 9.48 -6.62 4.45
N HIS A 171 10.19 -7.23 5.37
CA HIS A 171 10.16 -6.85 6.79
C HIS A 171 10.69 -5.43 7.02
N ALA A 172 11.76 -5.04 6.32
CA ALA A 172 12.32 -3.69 6.45
C ALA A 172 11.33 -2.62 5.96
N LEU A 173 10.64 -2.89 4.85
CA LEU A 173 9.62 -2.00 4.30
C LEU A 173 8.44 -1.85 5.26
N LEU A 174 7.92 -2.95 5.79
CA LEU A 174 6.82 -2.93 6.77
C LEU A 174 7.27 -2.30 8.09
N GLY A 175 8.53 -2.52 8.50
CA GLY A 175 9.12 -1.86 9.66
C GLY A 175 9.20 -0.34 9.50
N ALA A 176 9.49 0.15 8.30
CA ALA A 176 9.47 1.59 8.00
C ALA A 176 8.05 2.17 8.15
N PHE A 177 7.02 1.45 7.75
CA PHE A 177 5.63 1.85 8.02
C PHE A 177 5.35 1.93 9.53
N LEU A 178 5.75 0.93 10.31
CA LEU A 178 5.56 0.96 11.76
C LEU A 178 6.32 2.12 12.44
N ALA A 179 7.49 2.48 11.91
CA ALA A 179 8.22 3.66 12.38
C ALA A 179 7.43 4.97 12.09
N MET A 180 6.70 5.02 11.00
CA MET A 180 5.82 6.13 10.64
C MET A 180 4.70 6.31 11.69
N LEU A 181 4.13 5.22 12.22
CA LEU A 181 3.13 5.27 13.30
C LEU A 181 3.67 5.96 14.55
N ARG A 182 4.93 5.69 14.92
CA ARG A 182 5.58 6.28 16.09
C ARG A 182 5.88 7.77 15.89
N ALA A 183 6.24 8.17 14.68
CA ALA A 183 6.52 9.56 14.36
C ALA A 183 5.25 10.43 14.42
N GLU A 184 4.12 9.93 13.96
CA GLU A 184 2.85 10.67 13.99
C GLU A 184 2.22 10.68 15.39
N ALA A 185 2.58 9.75 16.28
CA ALA A 185 2.11 9.70 17.67
C ALA A 185 2.90 10.64 18.61
N ALA A 186 4.07 11.13 18.18
CA ALA A 186 4.93 12.01 18.96
C ALA A 186 4.59 13.48 18.74
#